data_4d4ca8131d7b52165cc8bd7288ba89d5
#
_entry.id   4d4ca8131d7b52165cc8bd7288ba89d5
#
_cell.length_a   1.000
_cell.length_b   1.000
_cell.length_c   1.000
_cell.angle_alpha   90.00
_cell.angle_beta   90.00
_cell.angle_gamma   90.00
#
_symmetry.space_group_name_H-M   'P 1'
#
loop_
_entity.id
_entity.type
_entity.pdbx_description
1 polymer ?
#
loop_
_entity_poly.entity_id
_entity_poly.type
_entity_poly.pdbx_seq_one_letter_code
_entity_poly.pdbx_strand_id
1 'polypeptide(L)'
;MLWRKFICILLMLFTSPVATQAQEDLPPGPTAFVLIARLHALPGQADQLIALSGAVDKKVEAGEPGMLLHTFDRDPGDSQGFIWTEVYENSEALIFHLNNADLGAYLAAVSPLLDEFTVELYGAVSEEAVAGLRATGIPNTHYPNVLGYVRDLTP
;
A
#
# COMPACT_ATOMS: atom_id res chain seq x y z
N MET A 1 -66.45 -36.61 -30.95
CA MET A 1 -65.17 -37.30 -31.11
C MET A 1 -64.08 -36.19 -31.29
N LEU A 2 -63.50 -35.69 -30.17
CA LEU A 2 -62.55 -34.60 -30.18
C LEU A 2 -61.12 -35.18 -29.93
N TRP A 3 -60.27 -35.02 -30.88
CA TRP A 3 -58.87 -35.42 -30.79
C TRP A 3 -58.03 -34.26 -30.23
N ARG A 4 -57.60 -34.37 -28.96
CA ARG A 4 -56.69 -33.44 -28.31
C ARG A 4 -55.26 -33.79 -28.72
N LYS A 5 -54.63 -32.94 -29.52
CA LYS A 5 -53.18 -33.00 -29.81
C LYS A 5 -52.41 -32.45 -28.62
N PHE A 6 -51.62 -33.29 -27.94
CA PHE A 6 -50.61 -32.85 -26.96
C PHE A 6 -49.38 -32.37 -27.73
N ILE A 7 -49.08 -31.08 -27.59
CA ILE A 7 -47.78 -30.51 -28.05
C ILE A 7 -46.83 -30.63 -26.89
N CYS A 8 -45.84 -31.52 -27.01
CA CYS A 8 -44.70 -31.60 -26.09
C CYS A 8 -43.68 -30.50 -26.42
N ILE A 9 -43.66 -29.43 -25.62
CA ILE A 9 -42.60 -28.40 -25.76
C ILE A 9 -41.37 -28.93 -25.03
N LEU A 10 -40.35 -29.31 -25.79
CA LEU A 10 -39.06 -29.72 -25.29
C LEU A 10 -38.25 -28.43 -24.96
N LEU A 11 -38.18 -28.11 -23.67
CA LEU A 11 -37.40 -26.98 -23.17
C LEU A 11 -35.92 -27.39 -23.17
N MET A 12 -35.16 -26.97 -24.20
CA MET A 12 -33.71 -27.15 -24.21
C MET A 12 -33.11 -26.08 -23.31
N LEU A 13 -32.64 -26.49 -22.13
CA LEU A 13 -31.80 -25.70 -21.24
C LEU A 13 -30.40 -25.61 -21.88
N PHE A 14 -30.10 -24.46 -22.50
CA PHE A 14 -28.75 -24.12 -22.87
C PHE A 14 -27.96 -23.71 -21.62
N THR A 15 -27.21 -24.61 -21.03
CA THR A 15 -26.21 -24.29 -20.05
C THR A 15 -24.98 -23.78 -20.80
N SER A 16 -24.86 -22.45 -20.92
CA SER A 16 -23.60 -21.85 -21.38
C SER A 16 -22.51 -22.11 -20.33
N PRO A 17 -21.36 -22.68 -20.72
CA PRO A 17 -20.25 -22.74 -19.79
C PRO A 17 -19.79 -21.31 -19.49
N VAL A 18 -19.83 -20.92 -18.22
CA VAL A 18 -19.12 -19.73 -17.74
C VAL A 18 -17.64 -20.02 -17.97
N ALA A 19 -17.07 -19.43 -19.00
CA ALA A 19 -15.63 -19.44 -19.18
C ALA A 19 -15.02 -18.74 -17.97
N THR A 20 -14.45 -19.52 -17.05
CA THR A 20 -13.51 -19.00 -16.05
C THR A 20 -12.34 -18.44 -16.88
N GLN A 21 -12.29 -17.13 -17.04
CA GLN A 21 -11.09 -16.48 -17.56
C GLN A 21 -9.99 -16.83 -16.57
N ALA A 22 -9.08 -17.71 -16.99
CA ALA A 22 -7.79 -17.86 -16.34
C ALA A 22 -7.21 -16.45 -16.28
N GLN A 23 -6.96 -15.96 -15.07
CA GLN A 23 -6.17 -14.75 -14.87
C GLN A 23 -4.83 -15.06 -15.51
N GLU A 24 -4.58 -14.47 -16.70
CA GLU A 24 -3.26 -14.56 -17.33
C GLU A 24 -2.30 -14.02 -16.27
N ASP A 25 -1.37 -14.87 -15.83
CA ASP A 25 -0.23 -14.48 -15.02
C ASP A 25 0.52 -13.44 -15.85
N LEU A 26 0.23 -12.17 -15.60
CA LEU A 26 1.03 -11.08 -16.12
C LEU A 26 2.47 -11.37 -15.68
N PRO A 27 3.45 -11.31 -16.59
CA PRO A 27 4.85 -11.45 -16.18
C PRO A 27 5.09 -10.49 -15.03
N PRO A 28 5.90 -10.86 -14.04
CA PRO A 28 6.21 -9.99 -12.92
C PRO A 28 6.72 -8.66 -13.51
N GLY A 29 5.83 -7.69 -13.56
CA GLY A 29 6.16 -6.32 -13.94
C GLY A 29 7.07 -5.73 -12.86
N PRO A 30 7.72 -4.60 -13.16
CA PRO A 30 8.52 -3.89 -12.17
C PRO A 30 7.66 -3.69 -10.92
N THR A 31 8.19 -4.15 -9.80
CA THR A 31 7.47 -4.33 -8.54
C THR A 31 7.51 -3.10 -7.64
N ALA A 32 8.08 -1.98 -8.14
CA ALA A 32 8.11 -0.73 -7.40
C ALA A 32 6.69 -0.21 -7.14
N PHE A 33 6.47 0.26 -5.93
CA PHE A 33 5.18 0.75 -5.48
C PHE A 33 5.34 1.95 -4.53
N VAL A 34 4.25 2.65 -4.26
CA VAL A 34 4.22 3.86 -3.44
C VAL A 34 3.55 3.57 -2.10
N LEU A 35 4.11 4.09 -1.03
CA LEU A 35 3.48 4.23 0.28
C LEU A 35 3.35 5.72 0.60
N ILE A 36 2.18 6.10 1.09
CA ILE A 36 1.91 7.43 1.63
C ILE A 36 1.54 7.26 3.10
N ALA A 37 2.33 7.86 3.99
CA ALA A 37 2.01 7.90 5.41
C ALA A 37 1.63 9.33 5.80
N ARG A 38 0.42 9.52 6.33
CA ARG A 38 -0.09 10.81 6.76
C ARG A 38 -0.03 10.90 8.28
N LEU A 39 0.59 11.96 8.77
CA LEU A 39 0.76 12.22 10.19
C LEU A 39 0.19 13.59 10.52
N HIS A 40 -0.52 13.67 11.64
CA HIS A 40 -0.95 14.95 12.20
C HIS A 40 -0.37 15.10 13.61
N ALA A 41 0.41 16.15 13.82
CA ALA A 41 1.07 16.42 15.11
C ALA A 41 0.11 17.10 16.08
N LEU A 42 0.18 16.72 17.34
CA LEU A 42 -0.47 17.47 18.41
C LEU A 42 0.01 18.94 18.44
N PRO A 43 -0.80 19.89 18.89
CA PRO A 43 -0.40 21.30 19.00
C PRO A 43 0.93 21.49 19.71
N GLY A 44 1.87 22.17 19.04
CA GLY A 44 3.22 22.44 19.53
C GLY A 44 4.23 21.30 19.39
N GLN A 45 3.86 20.16 18.77
CA GLN A 45 4.75 19.00 18.60
C GLN A 45 5.39 18.93 17.20
N ALA A 46 5.00 19.81 16.28
CA ALA A 46 5.47 19.77 14.89
C ALA A 46 7.01 19.83 14.75
N ASP A 47 7.68 20.71 15.50
CA ASP A 47 9.15 20.84 15.41
C ASP A 47 9.86 19.59 15.94
N GLN A 48 9.33 18.97 17.00
CA GLN A 48 9.88 17.73 17.54
C GLN A 48 9.65 16.57 16.56
N LEU A 49 8.48 16.48 15.94
CA LEU A 49 8.19 15.49 14.89
C LEU A 49 9.18 15.63 13.72
N ILE A 50 9.39 16.87 13.22
CA ILE A 50 10.34 17.12 12.13
C ILE A 50 11.76 16.69 12.52
N ALA A 51 12.20 16.99 13.74
CA ALA A 51 13.55 16.63 14.19
C ALA A 51 13.75 15.09 14.25
N LEU A 52 12.76 14.35 14.77
CA LEU A 52 12.77 12.88 14.83
C LEU A 52 12.70 12.27 13.41
N SER A 53 11.85 12.82 12.54
CA SER A 53 11.72 12.42 11.16
C SER A 53 13.03 12.60 10.37
N GLY A 54 13.69 13.74 10.50
CA GLY A 54 15.00 13.97 9.87
C GLY A 54 16.13 13.09 10.43
N ALA A 55 15.98 12.59 11.66
CA ALA A 55 16.96 11.66 12.23
C ALA A 55 16.77 10.23 11.70
N VAL A 56 15.53 9.75 11.53
CA VAL A 56 15.25 8.42 10.96
C VAL A 56 15.52 8.41 9.46
N ASP A 57 15.19 9.48 8.73
CA ASP A 57 15.44 9.63 7.29
C ASP A 57 16.90 9.33 6.92
N LYS A 58 17.85 9.91 7.64
CA LYS A 58 19.30 9.63 7.44
C LYS A 58 19.68 8.17 7.64
N LYS A 59 19.00 7.46 8.53
CA LYS A 59 19.27 6.03 8.79
C LYS A 59 18.68 5.16 7.69
N VAL A 60 17.48 5.50 7.22
CA VAL A 60 16.85 4.85 6.07
C VAL A 60 17.71 5.03 4.83
N GLU A 61 18.15 6.26 4.50
CA GLU A 61 19.04 6.55 3.38
C GLU A 61 20.32 5.71 3.43
N ALA A 62 20.93 5.58 4.61
CA ALA A 62 22.18 4.85 4.77
C ALA A 62 22.01 3.32 4.78
N GLY A 63 20.87 2.80 5.21
CA GLY A 63 20.69 1.38 5.53
C GLY A 63 19.70 0.63 4.65
N GLU A 64 18.89 1.32 3.84
CA GLU A 64 17.76 0.71 3.12
C GLU A 64 17.82 0.99 1.60
N PRO A 65 18.72 0.32 0.86
CA PRO A 65 18.91 0.61 -0.58
C PRO A 65 17.68 0.30 -1.43
N GLY A 66 16.74 -0.51 -0.96
CA GLY A 66 15.46 -0.78 -1.63
C GLY A 66 14.40 0.31 -1.42
N MET A 67 14.67 1.33 -0.60
CA MET A 67 13.89 2.56 -0.50
C MET A 67 14.39 3.55 -1.57
N LEU A 68 13.64 3.70 -2.66
CA LEU A 68 14.06 4.50 -3.83
C LEU A 68 13.74 6.00 -3.68
N LEU A 69 12.77 6.32 -2.84
CA LEU A 69 12.39 7.68 -2.48
C LEU A 69 11.85 7.68 -1.06
N HIS A 70 12.26 8.68 -0.28
CA HIS A 70 11.78 8.86 1.09
C HIS A 70 11.79 10.37 1.39
N THR A 71 10.62 11.02 1.30
CA THR A 71 10.50 12.47 1.52
C THR A 71 9.48 12.76 2.60
N PHE A 72 9.79 13.74 3.45
CA PHE A 72 8.90 14.22 4.51
C PHE A 72 8.41 15.61 4.16
N ASP A 73 7.16 15.72 3.78
CA ASP A 73 6.56 16.91 3.25
C ASP A 73 5.57 17.52 4.25
N ARG A 74 5.42 18.85 4.22
CA ARG A 74 4.44 19.56 5.03
C ARG A 74 3.15 19.76 4.24
N ASP A 75 2.00 19.57 4.89
CA ASP A 75 0.72 19.98 4.32
C ASP A 75 0.65 21.52 4.23
N PRO A 76 0.48 22.11 3.03
CA PRO A 76 0.42 23.55 2.89
C PRO A 76 -0.85 24.17 3.51
N GLY A 77 -1.89 23.38 3.73
CA GLY A 77 -3.16 23.80 4.34
C GLY A 77 -3.21 23.61 5.85
N ASP A 78 -2.27 22.85 6.43
CA ASP A 78 -2.25 22.51 7.83
C ASP A 78 -0.83 22.47 8.41
N SER A 79 -0.53 23.37 9.33
CA SER A 79 0.80 23.47 9.93
C SER A 79 1.18 22.28 10.83
N GLN A 80 0.22 21.45 11.22
CA GLN A 80 0.44 20.21 11.99
C GLN A 80 0.42 18.95 11.11
N GLY A 81 0.02 19.08 9.84
CA GLY A 81 -0.05 17.99 8.88
C GLY A 81 1.28 17.71 8.19
N PHE A 82 1.65 16.42 8.11
CA PHE A 82 2.87 15.96 7.45
C PHE A 82 2.60 14.68 6.67
N ILE A 83 3.41 14.46 5.64
CA ILE A 83 3.29 13.32 4.74
C ILE A 83 4.67 12.74 4.49
N TRP A 84 4.84 11.44 4.78
CA TRP A 84 5.90 10.65 4.16
C TRP A 84 5.43 10.16 2.80
N THR A 85 6.23 10.42 1.78
CA THR A 85 6.09 9.79 0.46
C THR A 85 7.25 8.85 0.27
N GLU A 86 6.96 7.57 0.09
CA GLU A 86 7.93 6.50 0.02
C GLU A 86 7.74 5.71 -1.27
N VAL A 87 8.83 5.37 -1.95
CA VAL A 87 8.83 4.46 -3.09
C VAL A 87 9.75 3.30 -2.78
N TYR A 88 9.20 2.10 -2.81
CA TYR A 88 9.93 0.85 -2.59
C TYR A 88 10.20 0.16 -3.92
N GLU A 89 11.37 -0.43 -4.05
CA GLU A 89 11.76 -1.23 -5.21
C GLU A 89 10.85 -2.46 -5.39
N ASN A 90 10.47 -3.09 -4.27
CA ASN A 90 9.66 -4.30 -4.22
C ASN A 90 9.10 -4.52 -2.81
N SER A 91 8.30 -5.60 -2.63
CA SER A 91 7.69 -5.93 -1.34
C SER A 91 8.70 -6.33 -0.27
N GLU A 92 9.82 -6.95 -0.65
CA GLU A 92 10.90 -7.34 0.26
C GLU A 92 11.55 -6.10 0.90
N ALA A 93 11.67 -5.01 0.14
CA ALA A 93 12.17 -3.72 0.68
C ALA A 93 11.23 -3.15 1.76
N LEU A 94 9.91 -3.23 1.57
CA LEU A 94 8.96 -2.84 2.63
C LEU A 94 9.05 -3.76 3.84
N ILE A 95 9.13 -5.09 3.64
CA ILE A 95 9.30 -6.04 4.75
C ILE A 95 10.59 -5.74 5.52
N PHE A 96 11.68 -5.41 4.82
CA PHE A 96 12.93 -5.01 5.45
C PHE A 96 12.75 -3.74 6.29
N HIS A 97 12.12 -2.70 5.74
CA HIS A 97 11.81 -1.46 6.44
C HIS A 97 10.98 -1.69 7.70
N LEU A 98 9.88 -2.47 7.60
CA LEU A 98 9.01 -2.78 8.74
C LEU A 98 9.71 -3.55 9.87
N ASN A 99 10.76 -4.30 9.56
CA ASN A 99 11.58 -5.03 10.53
C ASN A 99 12.80 -4.25 11.03
N ASN A 100 13.03 -3.02 10.54
CA ASN A 100 14.15 -2.20 10.94
C ASN A 100 13.95 -1.68 12.38
N ALA A 101 14.94 -1.91 13.24
CA ALA A 101 14.92 -1.45 14.62
C ALA A 101 14.86 0.08 14.74
N ASP A 102 15.44 0.82 13.78
CA ASP A 102 15.42 2.28 13.75
C ASP A 102 14.02 2.82 13.45
N LEU A 103 13.26 2.15 12.56
CA LEU A 103 11.84 2.46 12.34
C LEU A 103 11.04 2.20 13.62
N GLY A 104 11.24 1.04 14.27
CA GLY A 104 10.56 0.73 15.52
C GLY A 104 10.80 1.78 16.63
N ALA A 105 12.05 2.24 16.76
CA ALA A 105 12.41 3.31 17.69
C ALA A 105 11.76 4.66 17.31
N TYR A 106 11.72 4.99 16.02
CA TYR A 106 11.05 6.18 15.50
C TYR A 106 9.56 6.16 15.81
N LEU A 107 8.86 5.07 15.45
CA LEU A 107 7.43 4.92 15.70
C LEU A 107 7.07 5.06 17.19
N ALA A 108 7.87 4.48 18.07
CA ALA A 108 7.68 4.62 19.51
C ALA A 108 7.89 6.07 19.98
N ALA A 109 8.84 6.80 19.41
CA ALA A 109 9.13 8.18 19.79
C ALA A 109 8.09 9.17 19.27
N VAL A 110 7.54 8.97 18.05
CA VAL A 110 6.59 9.91 17.44
C VAL A 110 5.15 9.64 17.87
N SER A 111 4.79 8.38 18.19
CA SER A 111 3.41 8.02 18.56
C SER A 111 2.78 8.96 19.61
N PRO A 112 3.44 9.36 20.72
CA PRO A 112 2.86 10.28 21.68
C PRO A 112 2.76 11.73 21.20
N LEU A 113 3.31 12.07 20.05
CA LEU A 113 3.29 13.42 19.46
C LEU A 113 2.17 13.59 18.43
N LEU A 114 1.46 12.52 18.10
CA LEU A 114 0.48 12.49 17.01
C LEU A 114 -0.93 12.25 17.57
N ASP A 115 -1.92 12.84 16.93
CA ASP A 115 -3.34 12.50 17.10
C ASP A 115 -3.92 11.77 15.87
N GLU A 116 -3.20 11.77 14.73
CA GLU A 116 -3.52 10.96 13.57
C GLU A 116 -2.25 10.37 12.94
N PHE A 117 -2.36 9.11 12.52
CA PHE A 117 -1.36 8.42 11.70
C PHE A 117 -2.06 7.38 10.85
N THR A 118 -2.00 7.52 9.52
CA THR A 118 -2.61 6.59 8.56
C THR A 118 -1.62 6.26 7.45
N VAL A 119 -1.76 5.08 6.83
CA VAL A 119 -0.90 4.63 5.74
C VAL A 119 -1.73 4.13 4.56
N GLU A 120 -1.33 4.53 3.37
CA GLU A 120 -1.90 4.09 2.10
C GLU A 120 -0.82 3.42 1.25
N LEU A 121 -1.07 2.19 0.77
CA LEU A 121 -0.21 1.46 -0.16
C LEU A 121 -0.84 1.46 -1.56
N TYR A 122 -0.07 1.83 -2.58
CA TYR A 122 -0.52 1.90 -3.97
C TYR A 122 0.38 1.05 -4.85
N GLY A 123 -0.15 -0.05 -5.39
CA GLY A 123 0.62 -0.89 -6.31
C GLY A 123 0.47 -2.38 -6.08
N ALA A 124 1.35 -3.15 -6.73
CA ALA A 124 1.42 -4.59 -6.60
C ALA A 124 2.28 -4.96 -5.37
N VAL A 125 1.65 -5.01 -4.20
CA VAL A 125 2.31 -5.33 -2.92
C VAL A 125 1.93 -6.74 -2.50
N SER A 126 2.90 -7.54 -2.04
CA SER A 126 2.66 -8.91 -1.59
C SER A 126 1.75 -8.96 -0.35
N GLU A 127 1.00 -10.06 -0.22
CA GLU A 127 0.15 -10.27 0.97
C GLU A 127 0.96 -10.27 2.27
N GLU A 128 2.20 -10.76 2.24
CA GLU A 128 3.10 -10.76 3.39
C GLU A 128 3.46 -9.33 3.82
N ALA A 129 3.84 -8.46 2.89
CA ALA A 129 4.17 -7.07 3.19
C ALA A 129 2.95 -6.29 3.72
N VAL A 130 1.77 -6.50 3.10
CA VAL A 130 0.50 -5.91 3.60
C VAL A 130 0.15 -6.43 4.99
N ALA A 131 0.35 -7.71 5.27
CA ALA A 131 0.14 -8.29 6.60
C ALA A 131 1.13 -7.74 7.63
N GLY A 132 2.41 -7.56 7.24
CA GLY A 132 3.43 -6.91 8.07
C GLY A 132 3.04 -5.48 8.47
N LEU A 133 2.56 -4.69 7.50
CA LEU A 133 2.06 -3.34 7.78
C LEU A 133 0.86 -3.36 8.73
N ARG A 134 -0.10 -4.24 8.52
CA ARG A 134 -1.26 -4.40 9.43
C ARG A 134 -0.85 -4.76 10.86
N ALA A 135 0.21 -5.54 11.01
CA ALA A 135 0.72 -5.95 12.32
C ALA A 135 1.29 -4.78 13.15
N THR A 136 1.63 -3.64 12.52
CA THR A 136 2.04 -2.43 13.23
C THR A 136 0.91 -1.81 14.05
N GLY A 137 -0.35 -2.13 13.74
CA GLY A 137 -1.54 -1.52 14.34
C GLY A 137 -1.87 -0.13 13.79
N ILE A 138 -1.08 0.43 12.89
CA ILE A 138 -1.36 1.71 12.22
C ILE A 138 -2.52 1.49 11.22
N PRO A 139 -3.59 2.30 11.23
CA PRO A 139 -4.64 2.25 10.22
C PRO A 139 -4.08 2.34 8.81
N ASN A 140 -4.41 1.36 7.96
CA ASN A 140 -3.85 1.31 6.63
C ASN A 140 -4.83 0.80 5.59
N THR A 141 -4.62 1.20 4.32
CA THR A 141 -5.39 0.75 3.16
C THR A 141 -4.44 0.37 2.03
N HIS A 142 -4.65 -0.80 1.42
CA HIS A 142 -3.95 -1.20 0.22
C HIS A 142 -4.85 -1.03 -1.01
N TYR A 143 -4.35 -0.31 -2.00
CA TYR A 143 -4.97 -0.07 -3.30
C TYR A 143 -4.19 -0.85 -4.37
N PRO A 144 -4.61 -2.09 -4.70
CA PRO A 144 -3.91 -2.91 -5.68
C PRO A 144 -4.05 -2.32 -7.09
N ASN A 145 -3.04 -2.54 -7.92
CA ASN A 145 -3.08 -2.10 -9.31
C ASN A 145 -4.26 -2.72 -10.08
N VAL A 146 -4.97 -1.89 -10.82
CA VAL A 146 -5.96 -2.31 -11.81
C VAL A 146 -5.36 -2.26 -13.22
N LEU A 147 -4.54 -1.23 -13.48
CA LEU A 147 -3.79 -1.04 -14.72
C LEU A 147 -2.64 -0.05 -14.47
N GLY A 148 -1.68 -0.02 -15.37
CA GLY A 148 -0.55 0.90 -15.31
C GLY A 148 0.78 0.22 -15.62
N TYR A 149 1.86 0.95 -15.47
CA TYR A 149 3.22 0.44 -15.60
C TYR A 149 4.16 1.19 -14.65
N VAL A 150 5.25 0.56 -14.29
CA VAL A 150 6.38 1.21 -13.62
C VAL A 150 7.59 1.12 -14.55
N ARG A 151 8.30 2.24 -14.73
CA ARG A 151 9.58 2.24 -15.45
C ARG A 151 10.70 1.82 -14.50
N ASP A 152 11.81 1.37 -15.08
CA ASP A 152 13.02 1.17 -14.29
C ASP A 152 13.43 2.51 -13.66
N LEU A 153 13.49 2.52 -12.33
CA LEU A 153 13.85 3.70 -11.53
C LEU A 153 15.33 3.67 -11.12
N THR A 154 16.04 2.58 -11.43
CA THR A 154 17.49 2.50 -11.22
C THR A 154 18.22 3.23 -12.34
N PRO A 155 19.22 4.07 -12.04
CA PRO A 155 20.01 4.79 -13.03
C PRO A 155 20.93 3.88 -13.84
#